data_4795a84fdb58647eeeaea26b97b04b72
#
_entry.id   4795a84fdb58647eeeaea26b97b04b72
#
_cell.length_a   1.000
_cell.length_b   1.000
_cell.length_c   1.000
_cell.angle_alpha   90.00
_cell.angle_beta   90.00
_cell.angle_gamma   90.00
#
_symmetry.space_group_name_H-M   'P 1'
#
loop_
_entity.id
_entity.type
_entity.pdbx_description
1 polymer ?
#
loop_
_entity_poly.entity_id
_entity_poly.type
_entity_poly.pdbx_seq_one_letter_code
_entity_poly.pdbx_strand_id
1 'polypeptide(L)'
;MNDVISVFGLGKLGCTMLACFAHKGWHVIGMDINENFVNKINNGDAPIYEPGVDALIKKNRDKIKATTDSKYAVDNSNISFVIVPTPSLKDG
;
A
#
# COMPACT_ATOMS: atom_id res chain seq x y z
N MET A 1 -10.91 15.90 -3.84
CA MET A 1 -10.26 15.13 -4.88
C MET A 1 -10.82 13.75 -4.96
N ASN A 2 -11.15 13.38 -6.17
CA ASN A 2 -11.73 12.05 -6.38
C ASN A 2 -10.73 11.07 -6.95
N ASP A 3 -9.49 11.47 -7.05
CA ASP A 3 -8.47 10.59 -7.60
C ASP A 3 -8.12 9.50 -6.59
N VAL A 4 -7.87 8.33 -7.12
CA VAL A 4 -7.49 7.17 -6.33
C VAL A 4 -6.12 6.71 -6.79
N ILE A 5 -5.25 6.49 -5.84
CA ILE A 5 -3.89 6.01 -6.11
C ILE A 5 -3.83 4.54 -5.77
N SER A 6 -3.22 3.74 -6.64
CA SER A 6 -2.93 2.36 -6.27
C SER A 6 -1.42 2.18 -6.11
N VAL A 7 -1.05 1.36 -5.13
CA VAL A 7 0.34 1.05 -4.84
C VAL A 7 0.49 -0.46 -4.94
N PHE A 8 1.32 -0.89 -5.89
CA PHE A 8 1.56 -2.32 -6.12
C PHE A 8 2.86 -2.70 -5.45
N GLY A 9 2.78 -3.62 -4.52
CA GLY A 9 3.93 -4.02 -3.71
C GLY A 9 3.86 -3.37 -2.33
N LEU A 10 3.50 -4.16 -1.33
CA LEU A 10 3.24 -3.63 0.01
C LEU A 10 4.33 -4.01 0.99
N GLY A 11 5.56 -4.01 0.51
CA GLY A 11 6.71 -4.14 1.40
C GLY A 11 6.95 -2.82 2.10
N LYS A 12 8.18 -2.62 2.57
CA LYS A 12 8.50 -1.46 3.38
C LYS A 12 8.20 -0.15 2.66
N LEU A 13 8.69 -0.01 1.43
CA LEU A 13 8.50 1.23 0.69
C LEU A 13 7.04 1.43 0.30
N GLY A 14 6.41 0.38 -0.21
CA GLY A 14 5.01 0.47 -0.65
C GLY A 14 4.09 0.83 0.49
N CYS A 15 4.28 0.23 1.66
CA CYS A 15 3.47 0.55 2.83
C CYS A 15 3.65 1.98 3.28
N THR A 16 4.88 2.47 3.24
CA THR A 16 5.16 3.84 3.61
C THR A 16 4.48 4.81 2.66
N MET A 17 4.57 4.53 1.36
CA MET A 17 3.91 5.36 0.35
C MET A 17 2.40 5.37 0.53
N LEU A 18 1.82 4.19 0.73
CA LEU A 18 0.39 4.06 0.92
C LEU A 18 -0.07 4.88 2.13
N ALA A 19 0.66 4.77 3.23
CA ALA A 19 0.32 5.50 4.45
C ALA A 19 0.41 7.01 4.24
N CYS A 20 1.45 7.46 3.57
CA CYS A 20 1.66 8.88 3.33
C CYS A 20 0.62 9.46 2.39
N PHE A 21 0.28 8.75 1.32
CA PHE A 21 -0.76 9.22 0.42
C PHE A 21 -2.11 9.35 1.14
N ALA A 22 -2.44 8.34 1.94
CA ALA A 22 -3.70 8.38 2.67
C ALA A 22 -3.72 9.52 3.67
N HIS A 23 -2.58 9.78 4.32
CA HIS A 23 -2.48 10.85 5.28
C HIS A 23 -2.68 12.22 4.61
N LYS A 24 -2.32 12.33 3.35
CA LYS A 24 -2.52 13.56 2.60
C LYS A 24 -3.95 13.69 2.05
N GLY A 25 -4.79 12.71 2.27
CA GLY A 25 -6.19 12.78 1.87
C GLY A 25 -6.57 11.99 0.65
N TRP A 26 -5.64 11.27 0.05
CA TRP A 26 -5.96 10.44 -1.11
C TRP A 26 -6.62 9.13 -0.69
N HIS A 27 -7.49 8.63 -1.54
CA HIS A 27 -7.94 7.25 -1.41
C HIS A 27 -6.88 6.38 -2.05
N VAL A 28 -6.48 5.32 -1.36
CA VAL A 28 -5.37 4.48 -1.79
C VAL A 28 -5.79 3.01 -1.80
N ILE A 29 -5.44 2.33 -2.88
CA ILE A 29 -5.64 0.89 -2.97
C ILE A 29 -4.26 0.25 -2.97
N GLY A 30 -3.98 -0.57 -1.97
CA GLY A 30 -2.74 -1.33 -1.91
C GLY A 30 -2.95 -2.70 -2.53
N MET A 31 -2.01 -3.14 -3.33
CA MET A 31 -2.08 -4.46 -3.95
C MET A 31 -0.81 -5.25 -3.69
N ASP A 32 -0.97 -6.47 -3.26
CA ASP A 32 0.15 -7.40 -3.11
C ASP A 32 -0.37 -8.82 -3.25
N ILE A 33 0.45 -9.71 -3.76
CA ILE A 33 0.07 -11.11 -3.84
C ILE A 33 0.12 -11.79 -2.48
N ASN A 34 0.77 -11.16 -1.52
CA ASN A 34 0.89 -11.71 -0.18
C ASN A 34 -0.37 -11.37 0.62
N GLU A 35 -1.20 -12.39 0.84
CA GLU A 35 -2.45 -12.21 1.55
C GLU A 35 -2.27 -11.70 2.97
N ASN A 36 -1.18 -12.08 3.61
CA ASN A 36 -0.93 -11.62 4.97
C ASN A 36 -0.72 -10.11 5.02
N PHE A 37 -0.01 -9.57 4.03
CA PHE A 37 0.18 -8.12 3.94
C PHE A 37 -1.16 -7.43 3.75
N VAL A 38 -1.96 -7.94 2.83
CA VAL A 38 -3.25 -7.36 2.50
C VAL A 38 -4.16 -7.38 3.72
N ASN A 39 -4.21 -8.50 4.43
CA ASN A 39 -5.06 -8.62 5.60
C ASN A 39 -4.65 -7.67 6.70
N LYS A 40 -3.36 -7.50 6.92
CA LYS A 40 -2.88 -6.58 7.96
C LYS A 40 -3.28 -5.15 7.64
N ILE A 41 -3.10 -4.73 6.42
CA ILE A 41 -3.47 -3.36 6.03
C ILE A 41 -4.97 -3.14 6.20
N ASN A 42 -5.78 -4.11 5.79
CA ASN A 42 -7.23 -3.97 5.93
C ASN A 42 -7.66 -3.97 7.40
N ASN A 43 -6.85 -4.52 8.28
CA ASN A 43 -7.10 -4.47 9.71
C ASN A 43 -6.55 -3.20 10.37
N GLY A 44 -5.89 -2.34 9.61
CA GLY A 44 -5.34 -1.11 10.14
C GLY A 44 -3.93 -1.25 10.66
N ASP A 45 -3.23 -2.30 10.27
CA ASP A 45 -1.87 -2.58 10.74
C ASP A 45 -0.88 -2.53 9.59
N ALA A 46 0.36 -2.19 9.92
CA ALA A 46 1.42 -2.24 8.91
C ALA A 46 1.94 -3.68 8.82
N PRO A 47 2.09 -4.21 7.61
CA PRO A 47 2.62 -5.57 7.46
C PRO A 47 4.10 -5.66 7.82
N ILE A 48 4.81 -4.56 7.67
CA ILE A 48 6.23 -4.51 7.99
C ILE A 48 6.44 -3.37 8.96
N TYR A 49 7.20 -3.60 10.01
CA TYR A 49 7.42 -2.58 11.01
C TYR A 49 8.23 -1.42 10.44
N GLU A 50 7.67 -0.24 10.56
CA GLU A 50 8.35 0.99 10.18
C GLU A 50 7.80 2.06 11.11
N PRO A 51 8.65 2.75 11.86
CA PRO A 51 8.16 3.71 12.85
C PRO A 51 7.20 4.72 12.25
N GLY A 52 6.04 4.86 12.85
CA GLY A 52 5.04 5.83 12.43
C GLY A 52 4.09 5.37 11.34
N VAL A 53 4.47 4.37 10.55
CA VAL A 53 3.62 3.92 9.44
C VAL A 53 2.36 3.25 9.98
N ASP A 54 2.51 2.43 11.00
CA ASP A 54 1.37 1.73 11.59
C ASP A 54 0.31 2.72 12.08
N ALA A 55 0.75 3.78 12.74
CA ALA A 55 -0.16 4.80 13.24
C ALA A 55 -0.88 5.52 12.11
N LEU A 56 -0.17 5.82 11.01
CA LEU A 56 -0.77 6.49 9.87
C LEU A 56 -1.81 5.61 9.18
N ILE A 57 -1.53 4.33 9.04
CA ILE A 57 -2.49 3.41 8.44
C ILE A 57 -3.75 3.34 9.30
N LYS A 58 -3.57 3.21 10.59
CA LYS A 58 -4.69 3.12 11.50
C LYS A 58 -5.53 4.39 11.49
N LYS A 59 -4.89 5.53 11.50
CA LYS A 59 -5.58 6.81 11.50
C LYS A 59 -6.36 7.05 10.21
N ASN A 60 -5.83 6.59 9.09
CA ASN A 60 -6.42 6.86 7.78
C ASN A 60 -7.08 5.64 7.16
N ARG A 61 -7.50 4.72 7.98
CA ARG A 61 -8.03 3.44 7.56
C ARG A 61 -9.21 3.56 6.60
N ASP A 62 -10.03 4.57 6.78
CA ASP A 62 -11.19 4.80 5.93
C ASP A 62 -10.82 5.17 4.50
N LYS A 63 -9.57 5.55 4.26
CA LYS A 63 -9.10 5.92 2.91
C LYS A 63 -8.28 4.82 2.26
N ILE A 64 -8.06 3.72 2.96
CA ILE A 64 -7.14 2.67 2.51
C ILE A 64 -7.89 1.37 2.30
N LYS A 65 -7.62 0.74 1.18
CA LYS A 65 -8.13 -0.59 0.90
C LYS A 65 -7.00 -1.42 0.32
N ALA A 66 -6.86 -2.65 0.75
CA ALA A 66 -5.84 -3.54 0.21
C ALA A 66 -6.51 -4.74 -0.45
N THR A 67 -5.87 -5.26 -1.49
CA THR A 67 -6.41 -6.36 -2.26
C THR A 67 -5.29 -7.19 -2.87
N THR A 68 -5.56 -8.46 -3.14
CA THR A 68 -4.64 -9.28 -3.92
C THR A 68 -5.01 -9.26 -5.40
N ASP A 69 -6.06 -8.55 -5.77
CA ASP A 69 -6.58 -8.53 -7.13
C ASP A 69 -6.02 -7.33 -7.88
N SER A 70 -5.04 -7.58 -8.75
CA SER A 70 -4.38 -6.50 -9.49
C SER A 70 -5.34 -5.82 -10.45
N LYS A 71 -6.27 -6.56 -11.04
CA LYS A 71 -7.22 -5.96 -11.96
C LYS A 71 -8.13 -4.98 -11.24
N TYR A 72 -8.59 -5.35 -10.04
CA TYR A 72 -9.41 -4.45 -9.25
C TYR A 72 -8.65 -3.16 -8.95
N ALA A 73 -7.39 -3.29 -8.57
CA ALA A 73 -6.58 -2.12 -8.21
C ALA A 73 -6.40 -1.19 -9.40
N VAL A 74 -6.11 -1.74 -10.58
CA VAL A 74 -5.93 -0.92 -11.78
C VAL A 74 -7.25 -0.28 -12.21
N ASP A 75 -8.32 -1.06 -12.22
CA ASP A 75 -9.60 -0.57 -12.72
C ASP A 75 -10.19 0.51 -11.82
N ASN A 76 -9.82 0.54 -10.56
CA ASN A 76 -10.41 1.45 -9.60
C ASN A 76 -9.48 2.56 -9.15
N SER A 77 -8.40 2.79 -9.89
CA SER A 77 -7.48 3.87 -9.57
C SER A 77 -7.15 4.69 -10.81
N ASN A 78 -6.69 5.92 -10.57
CA ASN A 78 -6.30 6.84 -11.64
C ASN A 78 -4.80 6.81 -11.87
N ILE A 79 -4.04 6.56 -10.82
CA ILE A 79 -2.58 6.58 -10.85
C ILE A 79 -2.09 5.33 -10.12
N SER A 80 -1.16 4.62 -10.74
CA SER A 80 -0.61 3.42 -10.13
C SER A 80 0.90 3.57 -9.94
N PHE A 81 1.36 3.25 -8.75
CA PHE A 81 2.78 3.17 -8.45
C PHE A 81 3.16 1.71 -8.28
N VAL A 82 4.10 1.25 -9.07
CA VAL A 82 4.54 -0.14 -9.00
C VAL A 82 5.90 -0.17 -8.32
N ILE A 83 5.92 -0.78 -7.15
CA ILE A 83 7.14 -0.86 -6.36
C ILE A 83 7.75 -2.24 -6.59
N VAL A 84 8.84 -2.26 -7.32
CA VAL A 84 9.53 -3.51 -7.62
C VAL A 84 10.70 -3.62 -6.68
N PRO A 85 10.75 -4.63 -5.84
CA PRO A 85 11.90 -4.76 -4.94
C PRO A 85 13.15 -4.94 -5.76
N THR A 86 14.17 -4.19 -5.40
CA THR A 86 15.46 -4.33 -6.03
C THR A 86 16.06 -5.65 -5.58
N PRO A 87 16.39 -6.54 -6.50
CA PRO A 87 16.99 -7.79 -6.08
C PRO A 87 18.29 -7.52 -5.37
N SER A 88 18.45 -8.16 -4.25
CA SER A 88 19.67 -8.03 -3.51
C SER A 88 20.67 -9.03 -4.08
N LEU A 89 21.39 -8.63 -5.09
CA LEU A 89 22.34 -9.53 -5.71
C LEU A 89 23.59 -9.58 -4.87
N LYS A 90 24.05 -10.79 -4.66
CA LYS A 90 25.20 -10.97 -3.84
C LYS A 90 26.40 -10.33 -4.43
N ASP A 91 26.48 -10.38 -5.68
CA ASP A 91 27.62 -9.85 -6.35
C ASP A 91 27.25 -8.72 -7.22
N GLY A 92 26.30 -8.01 -6.76
CA GLY A 92 26.02 -6.84 -7.56
C GLY A 92 24.69 -6.43 -7.44
#